data_127af275e61be20e583b7b11a5c383a9
#
_entry.id   127af275e61be20e583b7b11a5c383a9
#
_cell.length_a   1.000
_cell.length_b   1.000
_cell.length_c   1.000
_cell.angle_alpha   90.00
_cell.angle_beta   90.00
_cell.angle_gamma   90.00
#
_symmetry.space_group_name_H-M   'P 1'
#
loop_
_entity.id
_entity.type
_entity.pdbx_description
1 polymer ?
#
loop_
_entity_poly.entity_id
_entity_poly.type
_entity_poly.pdbx_seq_one_letter_code
_entity_poly.pdbx_strand_id
1 'polypeptide(L)'
;MNMIKKLFARIKLHFQAKRFLSMLQELHDILSENGTVLAYGQFCLIQDNIIDDYNNRTNSASFFIEVADYIGVYLNNPEQYKGNRQMEVRTGLMKVVYVLLLNAMGELEHAMETAIPKE
;
A
#
# COMPACT_ATOMS: atom_id res chain seq x y z
N MET A 1 -19.19 12.19 -18.68
CA MET A 1 -17.83 12.62 -18.32
C MET A 1 -17.01 12.87 -19.57
N ASN A 2 -16.24 13.93 -19.56
CA ASN A 2 -15.35 14.30 -20.67
C ASN A 2 -14.25 13.23 -20.84
N MET A 3 -13.97 12.85 -22.09
CA MET A 3 -12.93 11.87 -22.42
C MET A 3 -11.55 12.29 -21.88
N ILE A 4 -11.23 13.58 -21.94
CA ILE A 4 -9.97 14.13 -21.45
C ILE A 4 -9.84 13.93 -19.94
N LYS A 5 -10.92 14.14 -19.17
CA LYS A 5 -10.92 13.91 -17.73
C LYS A 5 -10.67 12.42 -17.39
N LYS A 6 -11.26 11.51 -18.17
CA LYS A 6 -11.02 10.08 -18.00
C LYS A 6 -9.57 9.72 -18.27
N LEU A 7 -8.98 10.31 -19.31
CA LEU A 7 -7.59 10.06 -19.65
C LEU A 7 -6.66 10.56 -18.54
N PHE A 8 -6.87 11.77 -18.03
CA PHE A 8 -6.07 12.30 -16.94
C PHE A 8 -6.21 11.49 -15.67
N ALA A 9 -7.42 11.00 -15.35
CA ALA A 9 -7.63 10.14 -14.20
C ALA A 9 -6.83 8.84 -14.30
N ARG A 10 -6.78 8.22 -15.49
CA ARG A 10 -6.01 7.00 -15.73
C ARG A 10 -4.50 7.25 -15.60
N ILE A 11 -4.02 8.37 -16.14
CA ILE A 11 -2.61 8.75 -16.06
C ILE A 11 -2.23 8.98 -14.59
N LYS A 12 -3.07 9.68 -13.84
CA LYS A 12 -2.86 9.92 -12.42
C LYS A 12 -2.75 8.61 -11.63
N LEU A 13 -3.68 7.69 -11.83
CA LEU A 13 -3.66 6.39 -11.16
C LEU A 13 -2.41 5.58 -11.51
N HIS A 14 -1.98 5.66 -12.77
CA HIS A 14 -0.77 4.98 -13.21
C HIS A 14 0.47 5.49 -12.44
N PHE A 15 0.62 6.80 -12.34
CA PHE A 15 1.73 7.39 -11.59
C PHE A 15 1.64 7.12 -10.09
N GLN A 16 0.44 7.13 -9.53
CA GLN A 16 0.23 6.78 -8.13
C GLN A 16 0.63 5.33 -7.84
N ALA A 17 0.30 4.41 -8.74
CA ALA A 17 0.70 3.01 -8.61
C ALA A 17 2.22 2.87 -8.67
N LYS A 18 2.89 3.55 -9.60
CA LYS A 18 4.34 3.57 -9.70
C LYS A 18 4.98 4.13 -8.44
N ARG A 19 4.44 5.22 -7.92
CA ARG A 19 4.91 5.85 -6.68
C ARG A 19 4.79 4.88 -5.50
N PHE A 20 3.67 4.18 -5.40
CA PHE A 20 3.45 3.20 -4.35
C PHE A 20 4.50 2.08 -4.40
N LEU A 21 4.74 1.52 -5.59
CA LEU A 21 5.75 0.46 -5.75
C LEU A 21 7.16 0.96 -5.40
N SER A 22 7.47 2.22 -5.74
CA SER A 22 8.75 2.82 -5.39
C SER A 22 8.92 2.97 -3.88
N MET A 23 7.86 3.36 -3.18
CA MET A 23 7.85 3.46 -1.72
C MET A 23 8.04 2.10 -1.05
N LEU A 24 7.40 1.06 -1.61
CA LEU A 24 7.59 -0.31 -1.12
C LEU A 24 9.04 -0.74 -1.29
N GLN A 25 9.68 -0.38 -2.39
CA GLN A 25 11.07 -0.72 -2.62
C GLN A 25 11.99 0.02 -1.62
N GLU A 26 11.71 1.26 -1.32
CA GLU A 26 12.46 2.00 -0.30
C GLU A 26 12.33 1.34 1.07
N LEU A 27 11.12 0.92 1.44
CA LEU A 27 10.90 0.21 2.70
C LEU A 27 11.61 -1.15 2.71
N HIS A 28 11.59 -1.85 1.58
CA HIS A 28 12.34 -3.10 1.42
C HIS A 28 13.82 -2.88 1.73
N ASP A 29 14.42 -1.84 1.16
CA ASP A 29 15.84 -1.56 1.33
C ASP A 29 16.17 -1.20 2.79
N ILE A 30 15.31 -0.41 3.43
CA ILE A 30 15.46 -0.06 4.85
C ILE A 30 15.43 -1.32 5.71
N LEU A 31 14.45 -2.20 5.47
CA LEU A 31 14.31 -3.43 6.26
C LEU A 31 15.45 -4.42 6.00
N SER A 32 15.97 -4.46 4.78
CA SER A 32 17.09 -5.35 4.46
C SER A 32 18.36 -4.93 5.20
N GLU A 33 18.55 -3.63 5.43
CA GLU A 33 19.74 -3.10 6.13
C GLU A 33 19.58 -3.05 7.64
N ASN A 34 18.39 -2.70 8.14
CA ASN A 34 18.19 -2.38 9.54
C ASN A 34 17.10 -3.22 10.24
N GLY A 35 16.31 -3.96 9.49
CA GLY A 35 15.22 -4.75 10.04
C GLY A 35 15.67 -6.10 10.60
N THR A 36 14.79 -6.72 11.39
CA THR A 36 15.02 -8.10 11.82
C THR A 36 14.82 -9.05 10.64
N VAL A 37 15.39 -10.24 10.72
CA VAL A 37 15.21 -11.28 9.70
C VAL A 37 13.72 -11.59 9.50
N LEU A 38 12.97 -11.67 10.61
CA LEU A 38 11.54 -11.94 10.55
C LEU A 38 10.77 -10.84 9.84
N ALA A 39 11.01 -9.57 10.20
CA ALA A 39 10.32 -8.44 9.58
C ALA A 39 10.66 -8.34 8.09
N TYR A 40 11.93 -8.46 7.73
CA TYR A 40 12.35 -8.43 6.34
C TYR A 40 11.70 -9.56 5.54
N GLY A 41 11.73 -10.78 6.05
CA GLY A 41 11.14 -11.94 5.36
C GLY A 41 9.63 -11.79 5.15
N GLN A 42 8.91 -11.33 6.18
CA GLN A 42 7.48 -11.09 6.06
C GLN A 42 7.17 -9.96 5.08
N PHE A 43 7.99 -8.91 5.06
CA PHE A 43 7.79 -7.82 4.11
C PHE A 43 8.03 -8.29 2.67
N CYS A 44 9.03 -9.12 2.41
CA CYS A 44 9.27 -9.66 1.07
C CYS A 44 8.05 -10.42 0.55
N LEU A 45 7.36 -11.18 1.40
CA LEU A 45 6.13 -11.88 1.01
C LEU A 45 5.01 -10.90 0.65
N ILE A 46 4.86 -9.83 1.43
CA ILE A 46 3.88 -8.78 1.13
C ILE A 46 4.21 -8.11 -0.20
N GLN A 47 5.46 -7.72 -0.40
CA GLN A 47 5.90 -7.03 -1.61
C GLN A 47 5.71 -7.91 -2.85
N ASP A 48 6.09 -9.18 -2.78
CA ASP A 48 5.93 -10.11 -3.90
C ASP A 48 4.47 -10.24 -4.31
N ASN A 49 3.56 -10.31 -3.34
CA ASN A 49 2.14 -10.41 -3.59
C ASN A 49 1.60 -9.16 -4.29
N ILE A 50 2.04 -7.99 -3.83
CA ILE A 50 1.63 -6.70 -4.44
C ILE A 50 2.21 -6.55 -5.84
N ILE A 51 3.46 -6.96 -6.06
CA ILE A 51 4.09 -6.93 -7.38
C ILE A 51 3.35 -7.87 -8.35
N ASP A 52 2.94 -9.05 -7.89
CA ASP A 52 2.15 -9.98 -8.70
C ASP A 52 0.82 -9.35 -9.10
N ASP A 53 0.13 -8.69 -8.17
CA ASP A 53 -1.11 -7.98 -8.46
C ASP A 53 -0.88 -6.88 -9.50
N TYR A 54 0.23 -6.16 -9.39
CA TYR A 54 0.57 -5.11 -10.35
C TYR A 54 0.84 -5.70 -11.74
N ASN A 55 1.58 -6.80 -11.82
CA ASN A 55 1.94 -7.43 -13.10
C ASN A 55 0.74 -8.06 -13.80
N ASN A 56 -0.25 -8.51 -13.03
CA ASN A 56 -1.44 -9.19 -13.55
C ASN A 56 -2.66 -8.26 -13.64
N ARG A 57 -2.47 -6.95 -13.40
CA ARG A 57 -3.58 -6.00 -13.38
C ARG A 57 -4.19 -5.79 -14.77
N THR A 58 -5.50 -5.56 -14.79
CA THR A 58 -6.20 -5.09 -15.98
C THR A 58 -5.93 -3.60 -16.21
N ASN A 59 -5.93 -2.83 -15.11
CA ASN A 59 -5.64 -1.40 -15.11
C ASN A 59 -5.20 -0.97 -13.71
N SER A 60 -4.81 0.30 -13.56
CA SER A 60 -4.33 0.79 -12.26
C SER A 60 -5.41 0.85 -11.18
N ALA A 61 -6.66 1.09 -11.57
CA ALA A 61 -7.77 1.09 -10.62
C ALA A 61 -7.98 -0.30 -10.01
N SER A 62 -7.96 -1.35 -10.83
CA SER A 62 -8.10 -2.72 -10.35
C SER A 62 -6.95 -3.11 -9.43
N PHE A 63 -5.75 -2.65 -9.73
CA PHE A 63 -4.59 -2.86 -8.86
C PHE A 63 -4.83 -2.30 -7.46
N PHE A 64 -5.29 -1.04 -7.37
CA PHE A 64 -5.56 -0.41 -6.07
C PHE A 64 -6.66 -1.12 -5.30
N ILE A 65 -7.69 -1.61 -5.98
CA ILE A 65 -8.77 -2.38 -5.35
C ILE A 65 -8.19 -3.67 -4.74
N GLU A 66 -7.38 -4.39 -5.49
CA GLU A 66 -6.79 -5.64 -5.02
C GLU A 66 -5.84 -5.41 -3.84
N VAL A 67 -5.02 -4.36 -3.89
CA VAL A 67 -4.14 -4.02 -2.78
C VAL A 67 -4.94 -3.66 -1.53
N ALA A 68 -5.99 -2.86 -1.69
CA ALA A 68 -6.86 -2.48 -0.57
C ALA A 68 -7.51 -3.71 0.06
N ASP A 69 -8.00 -4.65 -0.74
CA ASP A 69 -8.58 -5.89 -0.26
C ASP A 69 -7.54 -6.73 0.50
N TYR A 70 -6.34 -6.83 -0.03
CA TYR A 70 -5.25 -7.56 0.62
C TYR A 70 -4.90 -6.95 1.98
N ILE A 71 -4.77 -5.64 2.04
CA ILE A 71 -4.54 -4.92 3.31
C ILE A 71 -5.69 -5.18 4.28
N GLY A 72 -6.93 -5.12 3.78
CA GLY A 72 -8.14 -5.31 4.60
C GLY A 72 -8.20 -6.69 5.27
N VAL A 73 -7.68 -7.72 4.63
CA VAL A 73 -7.63 -9.07 5.21
C VAL A 73 -6.91 -9.05 6.57
N TYR A 74 -5.87 -8.23 6.70
CA TYR A 74 -5.09 -8.15 7.93
C TYR A 74 -5.62 -7.11 8.91
N LEU A 75 -6.09 -5.96 8.43
CA LEU A 75 -6.43 -4.84 9.30
C LEU A 75 -7.86 -4.84 9.79
N ASN A 76 -8.79 -5.51 9.08
CA ASN A 76 -10.20 -5.55 9.49
C ASN A 76 -10.45 -6.44 10.70
N ASN A 77 -9.64 -7.46 10.91
CA ASN A 77 -9.78 -8.34 12.06
C ASN A 77 -8.39 -8.83 12.53
N PRO A 78 -7.58 -7.95 13.10
CA PRO A 78 -6.21 -8.31 13.52
C PRO A 78 -6.19 -9.35 14.64
N GLU A 79 -7.26 -9.46 15.44
CA GLU A 79 -7.33 -10.40 16.55
C GLU A 79 -7.19 -11.87 16.11
N GLN A 80 -7.58 -12.20 14.88
CA GLN A 80 -7.46 -13.56 14.36
C GLN A 80 -6.03 -14.04 14.29
N TYR A 81 -5.05 -13.13 14.28
CA TYR A 81 -3.63 -13.47 14.18
C TYR A 81 -2.91 -13.42 15.52
N LYS A 82 -3.62 -13.11 16.59
CA LYS A 82 -3.04 -12.99 17.93
C LYS A 82 -2.41 -14.31 18.36
N GLY A 83 -1.18 -14.23 18.84
CA GLY A 83 -0.43 -15.42 19.26
C GLY A 83 0.41 -16.07 18.17
N ASN A 84 0.23 -15.65 16.91
CA ASN A 84 1.07 -16.09 15.80
C ASN A 84 2.06 -14.97 15.47
N ARG A 85 3.31 -15.14 15.92
CA ARG A 85 4.31 -14.08 15.80
C ARG A 85 4.56 -13.62 14.36
N GLN A 86 4.66 -14.56 13.41
CA GLN A 86 4.87 -14.20 12.01
C GLN A 86 3.71 -13.37 11.47
N MET A 87 2.49 -13.75 11.80
CA MET A 87 1.30 -13.05 11.33
C MET A 87 1.10 -11.72 12.05
N GLU A 88 1.50 -11.63 13.31
CA GLU A 88 1.49 -10.35 14.03
C GLU A 88 2.47 -9.36 13.42
N VAL A 89 3.67 -9.82 13.07
CA VAL A 89 4.67 -8.99 12.38
C VAL A 89 4.16 -8.56 11.02
N ARG A 90 3.57 -9.49 10.27
CA ARG A 90 2.99 -9.17 8.95
C ARG A 90 1.88 -8.14 9.07
N THR A 91 1.00 -8.28 10.05
CA THR A 91 -0.09 -7.32 10.30
C THR A 91 0.46 -5.95 10.64
N GLY A 92 1.50 -5.87 11.46
CA GLY A 92 2.18 -4.61 11.77
C GLY A 92 2.78 -3.94 10.53
N LEU A 93 3.43 -4.73 9.68
CA LEU A 93 3.96 -4.23 8.41
C LEU A 93 2.84 -3.77 7.48
N MET A 94 1.71 -4.47 7.50
CA MET A 94 0.57 -4.11 6.66
C MET A 94 0.01 -2.74 7.02
N LYS A 95 0.08 -2.33 8.28
CA LYS A 95 -0.29 -0.97 8.69
C LYS A 95 0.61 0.07 8.02
N VAL A 96 1.91 -0.21 7.95
CA VAL A 96 2.85 0.66 7.26
C VAL A 96 2.56 0.71 5.77
N VAL A 97 2.31 -0.44 5.16
CA VAL A 97 1.94 -0.53 3.74
C VAL A 97 0.68 0.30 3.44
N TYR A 98 -0.30 0.26 4.34
CA TYR A 98 -1.51 1.06 4.18
C TYR A 98 -1.21 2.56 4.20
N VAL A 99 -0.34 3.01 5.11
CA VAL A 99 0.08 4.42 5.15
C VAL A 99 0.79 4.81 3.85
N LEU A 100 1.65 3.94 3.33
CA LEU A 100 2.32 4.19 2.04
C LEU A 100 1.32 4.28 0.89
N LEU A 101 0.30 3.42 0.91
CA LEU A 101 -0.75 3.46 -0.11
C LEU A 101 -1.50 4.79 -0.08
N LEU A 102 -1.93 5.23 1.10
CA LEU A 102 -2.63 6.50 1.26
C LEU A 102 -1.75 7.67 0.80
N ASN A 103 -0.47 7.65 1.16
CA ASN A 103 0.46 8.70 0.73
C ASN A 103 0.61 8.71 -0.79
N ALA A 104 0.78 7.54 -1.40
CA ALA A 104 0.93 7.44 -2.85
C ALA A 104 -0.30 7.95 -3.60
N MET A 105 -1.48 7.76 -3.03
CA MET A 105 -2.75 8.23 -3.59
C MET A 105 -3.06 9.69 -3.27
N GLY A 106 -2.25 10.33 -2.42
CA GLY A 106 -2.47 11.71 -1.99
C GLY A 106 -3.56 11.86 -0.94
N GLU A 107 -4.21 10.77 -0.51
CA GLU A 107 -5.31 10.83 0.44
C GLU A 107 -4.87 11.29 1.83
N LEU A 108 -3.66 10.87 2.25
CA LEU A 108 -3.13 11.27 3.55
C LEU A 108 -2.92 12.78 3.60
N GLU A 109 -2.34 13.35 2.54
CA GLU A 109 -2.13 14.79 2.44
C GLU A 109 -3.45 15.53 2.45
N HIS A 110 -4.43 15.03 1.68
CA HIS A 110 -5.77 15.62 1.63
C HIS A 110 -6.44 15.58 3.00
N ALA A 111 -6.35 14.46 3.71
CA ALA A 111 -6.90 14.33 5.05
C ALA A 111 -6.26 15.33 6.01
N MET A 112 -4.95 15.52 5.93
CA MET A 112 -4.25 16.50 6.76
C MET A 112 -4.66 17.92 6.41
N GLU A 113 -4.79 18.25 5.13
CA GLU A 113 -5.23 19.56 4.68
C GLU A 113 -6.65 19.89 5.14
N THR A 114 -7.56 18.92 5.07
CA THR A 114 -8.95 19.13 5.50
C THR A 114 -9.08 19.21 7.01
N ALA A 115 -8.14 18.63 7.77
CA ALA A 115 -8.11 18.72 9.22
C ALA A 115 -7.64 20.10 9.72
N ILE A 116 -6.94 20.86 8.87
CA ILE A 116 -6.47 22.20 9.22
C ILE A 116 -7.58 23.20 8.89
N PRO A 117 -8.05 24.01 9.88
CA PRO A 117 -9.08 25.01 9.62
C PRO A 117 -8.63 26.00 8.53
N LYS A 118 -9.47 26.17 7.54
CA LYS A 118 -9.23 27.18 6.50
C LYS A 118 -9.87 28.51 6.97
N GLU A 119 -9.08 29.52 6.94
CA GLU A 119 -9.54 30.87 7.23
C GLU A 119 -10.26 31.51 6.06
#